data_5839a0c383e1ac59ab3e16c615ed8dff
#
_entry.id   5839a0c383e1ac59ab3e16c615ed8dff
#
_cell.length_a   1.000
_cell.length_b   1.000
_cell.length_c   1.000
_cell.angle_alpha   90.00
_cell.angle_beta   90.00
_cell.angle_gamma   90.00
#
_symmetry.space_group_name_H-M   'P 1'
#
loop_
_entity.id
_entity.type
_entity.pdbx_description
1 polymer ?
#
loop_
_entity_poly.entity_id
_entity_poly.type
_entity_poly.pdbx_seq_one_letter_code
_entity_poly.pdbx_strand_id
1 'polypeptide(L)'
;MSNVKQDRHVENDWWTEPIPPNVEFGEGFYCETAQVFRFLKNKKPGALVFGNHVSCYAGCSFAIGENGQCTVGDFTLLNGALIMAEEKIDLGSHCLISWNVGIADSDFHPLEPAQRLIDAQALAPFFKDRPPRPKLKTGPVKIADNVWIGMNAVILKGVTIGENSVVAAGSVVTKSVPSNTVVAGNPAVVVKTF
;
A
#
# COMPACT_ATOMS: atom_id res chain seq x y z
N MET A 1 -9.60 -21.64 5.69
CA MET A 1 -10.56 -21.48 4.57
C MET A 1 -10.66 -20.00 4.27
N SER A 2 -10.77 -19.61 3.01
CA SER A 2 -11.02 -18.21 2.64
C SER A 2 -12.50 -17.86 2.92
N ASN A 3 -12.78 -16.61 3.32
CA ASN A 3 -14.13 -16.08 3.43
C ASN A 3 -14.63 -15.42 2.13
N VAL A 4 -13.88 -15.57 1.04
CA VAL A 4 -14.27 -15.10 -0.29
C VAL A 4 -14.99 -16.22 -1.04
N LYS A 5 -16.22 -15.95 -1.50
CA LYS A 5 -17.06 -16.87 -2.25
C LYS A 5 -16.57 -17.05 -3.69
N GLN A 6 -17.09 -18.06 -4.40
CA GLN A 6 -16.75 -18.31 -5.81
C GLN A 6 -17.07 -17.14 -6.74
N ASP A 7 -18.13 -16.38 -6.45
CA ASP A 7 -18.54 -15.17 -7.16
C ASP A 7 -17.76 -13.91 -6.72
N ARG A 8 -16.71 -14.08 -5.91
CA ARG A 8 -15.81 -13.07 -5.39
C ARG A 8 -16.41 -12.10 -4.37
N HIS A 9 -17.63 -12.33 -3.89
CA HIS A 9 -18.16 -11.60 -2.74
C HIS A 9 -17.53 -12.09 -1.44
N VAL A 10 -17.29 -11.15 -0.52
CA VAL A 10 -16.84 -11.46 0.83
C VAL A 10 -18.03 -11.89 1.67
N GLU A 11 -17.87 -12.94 2.46
CA GLU A 11 -18.94 -13.46 3.31
C GLU A 11 -19.30 -12.46 4.42
N ASN A 12 -20.61 -12.20 4.58
CA ASN A 12 -21.15 -11.22 5.55
C ASN A 12 -20.65 -9.78 5.38
N ASP A 13 -20.12 -9.42 4.20
CA ASP A 13 -19.72 -8.05 3.91
C ASP A 13 -20.95 -7.14 3.75
N TRP A 14 -20.88 -5.95 4.31
CA TRP A 14 -21.85 -4.87 4.07
C TRP A 14 -21.64 -4.17 2.73
N TRP A 15 -20.46 -4.32 2.13
CA TRP A 15 -20.13 -3.82 0.79
C TRP A 15 -20.67 -4.74 -0.28
N THR A 16 -21.44 -4.22 -1.21
CA THR A 16 -22.21 -5.02 -2.19
C THR A 16 -21.45 -5.41 -3.44
N GLU A 17 -20.33 -4.74 -3.71
CA GLU A 17 -19.52 -5.05 -4.89
C GLU A 17 -18.55 -6.19 -4.60
N PRO A 18 -18.34 -7.12 -5.56
CA PRO A 18 -17.37 -8.19 -5.41
C PRO A 18 -15.94 -7.66 -5.48
N ILE A 19 -14.97 -8.47 -5.04
CA ILE A 19 -13.56 -8.20 -5.26
C ILE A 19 -13.29 -8.09 -6.77
N PRO A 20 -12.65 -7.01 -7.25
CA PRO A 20 -12.40 -6.81 -8.67
C PRO A 20 -11.67 -7.99 -9.34
N PRO A 21 -12.00 -8.35 -10.59
CA PRO A 21 -11.45 -9.55 -11.24
C PRO A 21 -9.93 -9.49 -11.47
N ASN A 22 -9.36 -8.32 -11.50
CA ASN A 22 -7.92 -8.08 -11.64
C ASN A 22 -7.14 -8.10 -10.32
N VAL A 23 -7.78 -8.40 -9.21
CA VAL A 23 -7.14 -8.73 -7.93
C VAL A 23 -6.90 -10.24 -7.90
N GLU A 24 -5.66 -10.66 -7.72
CA GLU A 24 -5.29 -12.06 -7.58
C GLU A 24 -5.03 -12.38 -6.11
N PHE A 25 -5.38 -13.57 -5.65
CA PHE A 25 -5.11 -14.01 -4.28
C PHE A 25 -4.94 -15.53 -4.20
N GLY A 26 -4.05 -15.94 -3.29
CA GLY A 26 -3.72 -17.34 -3.04
C GLY A 26 -4.70 -18.06 -2.12
N GLU A 27 -4.30 -19.27 -1.72
CA GLU A 27 -5.06 -20.09 -0.78
C GLU A 27 -5.19 -19.42 0.59
N GLY A 28 -6.34 -19.57 1.24
CA GLY A 28 -6.57 -19.08 2.60
C GLY A 28 -6.59 -17.55 2.74
N PHE A 29 -6.69 -16.81 1.62
CA PHE A 29 -6.84 -15.36 1.66
C PHE A 29 -8.09 -14.97 2.47
N TYR A 30 -7.92 -14.04 3.40
CA TYR A 30 -8.98 -13.44 4.20
C TYR A 30 -9.12 -11.97 3.89
N CYS A 31 -10.34 -11.52 3.62
CA CYS A 31 -10.68 -10.12 3.45
C CYS A 31 -11.92 -9.79 4.25
N GLU A 32 -11.84 -8.80 5.13
CA GLU A 32 -12.99 -8.42 5.97
C GLU A 32 -14.06 -7.66 5.19
N THR A 33 -13.67 -6.86 4.20
CA THR A 33 -14.59 -6.14 3.31
C THR A 33 -13.96 -5.86 1.95
N ALA A 34 -14.70 -6.07 0.87
CA ALA A 34 -14.25 -5.73 -0.48
C ALA A 34 -14.15 -4.22 -0.74
N GLN A 35 -14.67 -3.38 0.17
CA GLN A 35 -14.53 -1.92 0.09
C GLN A 35 -13.06 -1.47 0.03
N VAL A 36 -12.12 -2.26 0.56
CA VAL A 36 -10.68 -1.93 0.55
C VAL A 36 -10.14 -1.72 -0.87
N PHE A 37 -10.80 -2.26 -1.89
CA PHE A 37 -10.41 -2.17 -3.30
C PHE A 37 -11.07 -1.01 -4.06
N ARG A 38 -11.87 -0.17 -3.41
CA ARG A 38 -12.65 0.93 -4.07
C ARG A 38 -11.79 1.93 -4.85
N PHE A 39 -10.51 2.06 -4.54
CA PHE A 39 -9.58 2.97 -5.21
C PHE A 39 -8.61 2.27 -6.18
N LEU A 40 -8.87 1.02 -6.53
CA LEU A 40 -8.11 0.28 -7.52
C LEU A 40 -8.45 0.77 -8.93
N LYS A 41 -7.58 1.58 -9.53
CA LYS A 41 -7.76 2.13 -10.88
C LYS A 41 -7.13 1.26 -11.97
N ASN A 42 -6.00 0.61 -11.68
CA ASN A 42 -5.37 -0.30 -12.63
C ASN A 42 -6.30 -1.51 -12.92
N LYS A 43 -6.65 -1.71 -14.18
CA LYS A 43 -7.55 -2.80 -14.63
C LYS A 43 -6.82 -4.01 -15.21
N LYS A 44 -5.47 -3.96 -15.27
CA LYS A 44 -4.67 -5.05 -15.82
C LYS A 44 -4.62 -6.23 -14.82
N PRO A 45 -4.56 -7.48 -15.29
CA PRO A 45 -4.25 -8.62 -14.44
C PRO A 45 -2.95 -8.40 -13.67
N GLY A 46 -2.87 -8.89 -12.44
CA GLY A 46 -1.67 -8.74 -11.59
C GLY A 46 -1.43 -7.33 -11.05
N ALA A 47 -2.40 -6.40 -11.19
CA ALA A 47 -2.28 -5.06 -10.59
C ALA A 47 -2.18 -5.10 -9.06
N LEU A 48 -2.86 -6.06 -8.46
CA LEU A 48 -2.84 -6.32 -7.02
C LEU A 48 -2.86 -7.83 -6.79
N VAL A 49 -1.80 -8.35 -6.17
CA VAL A 49 -1.61 -9.79 -5.96
C VAL A 49 -1.35 -10.05 -4.48
N PHE A 50 -2.13 -10.95 -3.91
CA PHE A 50 -1.94 -11.46 -2.55
C PHE A 50 -1.49 -12.93 -2.61
N GLY A 51 -0.48 -13.27 -1.84
CA GLY A 51 -0.03 -14.64 -1.63
C GLY A 51 -1.02 -15.48 -0.81
N ASN A 52 -0.53 -16.62 -0.32
CA ASN A 52 -1.32 -17.53 0.49
C ASN A 52 -1.47 -17.01 1.92
N HIS A 53 -2.61 -17.28 2.53
CA HIS A 53 -2.90 -16.95 3.95
C HIS A 53 -2.69 -15.48 4.33
N VAL A 54 -2.82 -14.56 3.36
CA VAL A 54 -2.81 -13.12 3.64
C VAL A 54 -4.11 -12.72 4.31
N SER A 55 -4.01 -11.90 5.35
CA SER A 55 -5.17 -11.35 6.06
C SER A 55 -5.27 -9.85 5.86
N CYS A 56 -6.39 -9.39 5.26
CA CYS A 56 -6.69 -8.00 5.01
C CYS A 56 -7.92 -7.56 5.81
N TYR A 57 -7.70 -6.79 6.87
CA TYR A 57 -8.76 -6.30 7.75
C TYR A 57 -9.37 -4.98 7.29
N ALA A 58 -10.56 -4.68 7.79
CA ALA A 58 -11.26 -3.41 7.55
C ALA A 58 -10.37 -2.20 7.92
N GLY A 59 -10.57 -1.11 7.18
CA GLY A 59 -9.69 0.07 7.28
C GLY A 59 -8.48 0.03 6.36
N CYS A 60 -8.13 -1.11 5.76
CA CYS A 60 -7.18 -1.14 4.65
C CYS A 60 -7.74 -0.37 3.44
N SER A 61 -6.85 0.18 2.64
CA SER A 61 -7.20 0.82 1.37
C SER A 61 -6.07 0.65 0.36
N PHE A 62 -6.42 0.12 -0.81
CA PHE A 62 -5.49 -0.05 -1.93
C PHE A 62 -5.79 0.99 -3.00
N ALA A 63 -5.09 2.13 -2.93
CA ALA A 63 -5.14 3.18 -3.95
C ALA A 63 -4.08 2.90 -5.01
N ILE A 64 -4.42 2.04 -5.95
CA ILE A 64 -3.53 1.62 -7.03
C ILE A 64 -3.85 2.43 -8.28
N GLY A 65 -2.92 3.28 -8.70
CA GLY A 65 -3.01 4.11 -9.89
C GLY A 65 -3.10 3.28 -11.18
N GLU A 66 -3.37 3.91 -12.32
CA GLU A 66 -3.59 3.22 -13.62
C GLU A 66 -2.43 2.31 -14.04
N ASN A 67 -1.20 2.63 -13.64
CA ASN A 67 -0.01 1.84 -13.93
C ASN A 67 0.64 1.26 -12.66
N GLY A 68 0.08 1.53 -11.48
CA GLY A 68 0.57 1.05 -10.21
C GLY A 68 0.39 -0.46 -10.06
N GLN A 69 1.29 -1.08 -9.32
CA GLN A 69 1.24 -2.49 -8.97
C GLN A 69 1.53 -2.67 -7.47
N CYS A 70 0.88 -3.65 -6.86
CA CYS A 70 1.19 -4.04 -5.49
C CYS A 70 1.18 -5.56 -5.35
N THR A 71 2.22 -6.10 -4.72
CA THR A 71 2.29 -7.51 -4.33
C THR A 71 2.39 -7.63 -2.81
N VAL A 72 1.75 -8.65 -2.25
CA VAL A 72 1.77 -8.97 -0.82
C VAL A 72 2.11 -10.46 -0.69
N GLY A 73 3.21 -10.76 -0.02
CA GLY A 73 3.68 -12.13 0.18
C GLY A 73 2.85 -12.92 1.20
N ASP A 74 3.13 -14.22 1.27
CA ASP A 74 2.41 -15.19 2.08
C ASP A 74 2.39 -14.83 3.58
N PHE A 75 1.33 -15.20 4.29
CA PHE A 75 1.16 -15.01 5.74
C PHE A 75 1.32 -13.58 6.22
N THR A 76 1.18 -12.57 5.33
CA THR A 76 1.26 -11.16 5.70
C THR A 76 -0.08 -10.66 6.21
N LEU A 77 -0.03 -9.95 7.34
CA LEU A 77 -1.19 -9.34 7.97
C LEU A 77 -1.21 -7.83 7.68
N LEU A 78 -2.32 -7.35 7.13
CA LEU A 78 -2.61 -5.95 6.89
C LEU A 78 -3.77 -5.51 7.78
N ASN A 79 -3.52 -4.58 8.69
CA ASN A 79 -4.52 -4.15 9.65
C ASN A 79 -4.75 -2.63 9.55
N GLY A 80 -5.67 -2.21 8.66
CA GLY A 80 -5.98 -0.80 8.46
C GLY A 80 -4.88 0.02 7.77
N ALA A 81 -4.10 -0.60 6.87
CA ALA A 81 -3.02 0.04 6.13
C ALA A 81 -3.53 0.77 4.88
N LEU A 82 -2.92 1.93 4.56
CA LEU A 82 -3.14 2.67 3.32
C LEU A 82 -1.95 2.41 2.38
N ILE A 83 -2.21 1.66 1.30
CA ILE A 83 -1.23 1.32 0.27
C ILE A 83 -1.53 2.16 -0.97
N MET A 84 -0.58 2.97 -1.40
CA MET A 84 -0.75 3.94 -2.49
C MET A 84 0.36 3.75 -3.53
N ALA A 85 0.04 3.03 -4.62
CA ALA A 85 0.99 2.67 -5.66
C ALA A 85 0.67 3.36 -7.00
N GLU A 86 1.57 4.20 -7.48
CA GLU A 86 1.55 4.76 -8.83
C GLU A 86 2.52 4.01 -9.76
N GLU A 87 3.52 3.32 -9.20
CA GLU A 87 4.52 2.53 -9.89
C GLU A 87 4.55 1.10 -9.34
N LYS A 88 5.16 0.88 -8.15
CA LYS A 88 5.28 -0.46 -7.59
C LYS A 88 5.52 -0.46 -6.08
N ILE A 89 4.74 -1.29 -5.36
CA ILE A 89 4.94 -1.60 -3.95
C ILE A 89 4.99 -3.12 -3.78
N ASP A 90 6.11 -3.63 -3.27
CA ASP A 90 6.27 -5.05 -2.95
C ASP A 90 6.36 -5.23 -1.43
N LEU A 91 5.43 -5.98 -0.86
CA LEU A 91 5.45 -6.44 0.53
C LEU A 91 5.82 -7.92 0.55
N GLY A 92 6.81 -8.28 1.33
CA GLY A 92 7.27 -9.65 1.52
C GLY A 92 6.29 -10.52 2.32
N SER A 93 6.73 -11.71 2.62
CA SER A 93 5.99 -12.71 3.41
C SER A 93 6.17 -12.49 4.91
N HIS A 94 5.21 -12.99 5.72
CA HIS A 94 5.25 -12.93 7.19
C HIS A 94 5.34 -11.50 7.77
N CYS A 95 4.93 -10.48 7.02
CA CYS A 95 4.94 -9.11 7.50
C CYS A 95 3.75 -8.82 8.40
N LEU A 96 3.96 -7.95 9.39
CA LEU A 96 2.92 -7.45 10.27
C LEU A 96 2.77 -5.94 10.07
N ILE A 97 1.74 -5.52 9.35
CA ILE A 97 1.47 -4.12 9.05
C ILE A 97 0.32 -3.63 9.93
N SER A 98 0.63 -2.75 10.87
CA SER A 98 -0.30 -2.28 11.89
C SER A 98 -1.25 -1.18 11.38
N TRP A 99 -2.14 -0.69 12.27
CA TRP A 99 -3.17 0.32 11.96
C TRP A 99 -2.58 1.63 11.48
N ASN A 100 -3.25 2.25 10.50
CA ASN A 100 -2.92 3.56 9.94
C ASN A 100 -1.50 3.67 9.39
N VAL A 101 -0.88 2.56 9.01
CA VAL A 101 0.39 2.59 8.29
C VAL A 101 0.13 3.11 6.88
N GLY A 102 0.89 4.15 6.47
CA GLY A 102 0.88 4.66 5.11
C GLY A 102 2.11 4.17 4.34
N ILE A 103 1.92 3.54 3.19
CA ILE A 103 3.01 3.14 2.29
C ILE A 103 2.75 3.77 0.93
N ALA A 104 3.69 4.58 0.44
CA ALA A 104 3.53 5.34 -0.78
C ALA A 104 4.78 5.33 -1.64
N ASP A 105 4.61 5.08 -2.94
CA ASP A 105 5.69 5.07 -3.92
C ASP A 105 5.79 6.34 -4.77
N SER A 106 5.03 7.38 -4.42
CA SER A 106 5.01 8.66 -5.17
C SER A 106 4.98 9.87 -4.24
N ASP A 107 5.26 11.05 -4.80
CA ASP A 107 5.07 12.34 -4.10
C ASP A 107 3.61 12.81 -4.11
N PHE A 108 2.70 12.14 -4.82
CA PHE A 108 1.30 12.48 -5.07
C PHE A 108 1.07 13.83 -5.75
N HIS A 109 1.92 14.81 -5.51
CA HIS A 109 1.86 16.15 -6.09
C HIS A 109 3.27 16.62 -6.46
N PRO A 110 3.42 17.45 -7.52
CA PRO A 110 4.70 18.03 -7.87
C PRO A 110 5.27 18.89 -6.75
N LEU A 111 6.58 18.81 -6.51
CA LEU A 111 7.27 19.68 -5.56
C LEU A 111 7.42 21.10 -6.12
N GLU A 112 7.53 21.24 -7.45
CA GLU A 112 7.66 22.52 -8.12
C GLU A 112 6.37 23.34 -8.02
N PRO A 113 6.39 24.58 -7.48
CA PRO A 113 5.19 25.37 -7.22
C PRO A 113 4.31 25.58 -8.46
N ALA A 114 4.90 25.90 -9.60
CA ALA A 114 4.16 26.13 -10.85
C ALA A 114 3.44 24.85 -11.32
N GLN A 115 4.08 23.71 -11.24
CA GLN A 115 3.47 22.40 -11.56
C GLN A 115 2.37 22.03 -10.58
N ARG A 116 2.53 22.36 -9.30
CA ARG A 116 1.53 22.09 -8.27
C ARG A 116 0.25 22.91 -8.45
N LEU A 117 0.34 24.13 -8.99
CA LEU A 117 -0.84 24.91 -9.39
C LEU A 117 -1.63 24.20 -10.51
N ILE A 118 -0.92 23.69 -11.52
CA ILE A 118 -1.51 22.92 -12.63
C ILE A 118 -2.17 21.63 -12.07
N ASP A 119 -1.49 20.92 -11.18
CA ASP A 119 -2.00 19.69 -10.58
C ASP A 119 -3.29 19.94 -9.77
N ALA A 120 -3.35 21.02 -9.00
CA ALA A 120 -4.55 21.41 -8.28
C ALA A 120 -5.75 21.68 -9.19
N GLN A 121 -5.53 22.35 -10.34
CA GLN A 121 -6.55 22.58 -11.36
C GLN A 121 -6.99 21.27 -12.02
N ALA A 122 -6.03 20.39 -12.34
CA ALA A 122 -6.29 19.07 -12.94
C ALA A 122 -7.15 18.17 -12.05
N LEU A 123 -7.02 18.32 -10.74
CA LEU A 123 -7.75 17.52 -9.74
C LEU A 123 -9.11 18.11 -9.36
N ALA A 124 -9.47 19.32 -9.80
CA ALA A 124 -10.73 19.95 -9.47
C ALA A 124 -11.90 19.29 -10.24
N PRO A 125 -12.84 18.54 -9.57
CA PRO A 125 -13.77 17.64 -10.26
C PRO A 125 -14.77 18.35 -11.17
N PHE A 126 -15.13 19.61 -10.88
CA PHE A 126 -16.12 20.39 -11.65
C PHE A 126 -15.49 21.48 -12.50
N PHE A 127 -14.17 21.56 -12.58
CA PHE A 127 -13.51 22.52 -13.46
C PHE A 127 -13.52 22.02 -14.91
N LYS A 128 -14.20 22.75 -15.82
CA LYS A 128 -14.46 22.30 -17.20
C LYS A 128 -13.16 22.22 -18.05
N ASP A 129 -12.28 23.19 -17.87
CA ASP A 129 -11.04 23.32 -18.66
C ASP A 129 -9.82 22.74 -17.92
N ARG A 130 -10.00 21.55 -17.30
CA ARG A 130 -8.94 20.90 -16.57
C ARG A 130 -7.73 20.61 -17.45
N PRO A 131 -6.53 21.10 -17.09
CA PRO A 131 -5.31 20.73 -17.77
C PRO A 131 -4.97 19.25 -17.53
N PRO A 132 -4.11 18.64 -18.36
CA PRO A 132 -3.57 17.34 -18.04
C PRO A 132 -2.76 17.39 -16.74
N ARG A 133 -2.86 16.34 -15.96
CA ARG A 133 -2.13 16.23 -14.69
C ARG A 133 -0.61 16.17 -14.95
N PRO A 134 0.23 16.94 -14.26
CA PRO A 134 1.68 16.83 -14.37
C PRO A 134 2.17 15.41 -13.99
N LYS A 135 3.28 15.00 -14.59
CA LYS A 135 3.91 13.73 -14.26
C LYS A 135 4.38 13.73 -12.80
N LEU A 136 3.98 12.73 -12.03
CA LEU A 136 4.41 12.55 -10.65
C LEU A 136 5.81 11.92 -10.60
N LYS A 137 6.55 12.26 -9.57
CA LYS A 137 7.81 11.60 -9.25
C LYS A 137 7.53 10.37 -8.41
N THR A 138 7.92 9.21 -8.90
CA THR A 138 7.74 7.91 -8.27
C THR A 138 9.07 7.30 -7.83
N GLY A 139 9.02 6.26 -7.04
CA GLY A 139 10.15 5.41 -6.66
C GLY A 139 9.61 4.18 -5.94
N PRO A 140 9.83 2.98 -6.48
CA PRO A 140 9.31 1.73 -5.93
C PRO A 140 9.63 1.56 -4.45
N VAL A 141 8.69 1.00 -3.70
CA VAL A 141 8.89 0.63 -2.29
C VAL A 141 8.97 -0.88 -2.18
N LYS A 142 9.97 -1.37 -1.46
CA LYS A 142 10.14 -2.79 -1.17
C LYS A 142 10.24 -3.03 0.33
N ILE A 143 9.39 -3.88 0.86
CA ILE A 143 9.43 -4.38 2.22
C ILE A 143 9.73 -5.86 2.15
N ALA A 144 10.88 -6.28 2.71
CA ALA A 144 11.32 -7.66 2.70
C ALA A 144 10.51 -8.52 3.69
N ASP A 145 10.87 -9.79 3.81
CA ASP A 145 10.16 -10.75 4.64
C ASP A 145 10.32 -10.45 6.14
N ASN A 146 9.33 -10.89 6.93
CA ASN A 146 9.32 -10.81 8.38
C ASN A 146 9.56 -9.39 8.93
N VAL A 147 9.00 -8.37 8.27
CA VAL A 147 9.06 -6.98 8.72
C VAL A 147 7.84 -6.63 9.54
N TRP A 148 8.05 -5.97 10.68
CA TRP A 148 6.97 -5.39 11.47
C TRP A 148 6.95 -3.86 11.32
N ILE A 149 5.82 -3.31 10.88
CA ILE A 149 5.59 -1.86 10.80
C ILE A 149 4.54 -1.48 11.84
N GLY A 150 4.98 -0.70 12.82
CA GLY A 150 4.16 -0.21 13.93
C GLY A 150 3.12 0.81 13.46
N MET A 151 2.06 0.97 14.25
CA MET A 151 0.93 1.85 13.94
C MET A 151 1.35 3.29 13.64
N ASN A 152 0.60 3.95 12.75
CA ASN A 152 0.85 5.34 12.32
C ASN A 152 2.23 5.59 11.69
N ALA A 153 2.97 4.56 11.29
CA ALA A 153 4.21 4.74 10.56
C ALA A 153 3.94 5.11 9.10
N VAL A 154 4.87 5.85 8.49
CA VAL A 154 4.81 6.25 7.08
C VAL A 154 6.07 5.81 6.36
N ILE A 155 5.91 5.07 5.25
CA ILE A 155 7.00 4.64 4.39
C ILE A 155 6.93 5.42 3.09
N LEU A 156 7.98 6.18 2.78
CA LEU A 156 8.02 7.02 1.61
C LEU A 156 8.63 6.31 0.39
N LYS A 157 8.38 6.88 -0.79
CA LYS A 157 8.86 6.37 -2.07
C LYS A 157 10.36 6.09 -2.10
N GLY A 158 10.76 5.06 -2.84
CA GLY A 158 12.14 4.66 -3.03
C GLY A 158 12.79 3.95 -1.83
N VAL A 159 12.01 3.67 -0.77
CA VAL A 159 12.51 2.99 0.42
C VAL A 159 12.50 1.47 0.24
N THR A 160 13.60 0.84 0.64
CA THR A 160 13.67 -0.61 0.87
C THR A 160 13.82 -0.86 2.36
N ILE A 161 12.96 -1.69 2.96
CA ILE A 161 13.11 -2.18 4.34
C ILE A 161 13.62 -3.61 4.28
N GLY A 162 14.79 -3.83 4.89
CA GLY A 162 15.44 -5.14 4.93
C GLY A 162 14.72 -6.12 5.84
N GLU A 163 14.96 -7.38 5.59
CA GLU A 163 14.37 -8.53 6.28
C GLU A 163 14.55 -8.47 7.79
N ASN A 164 13.59 -9.00 8.54
CA ASN A 164 13.56 -9.06 10.02
C ASN A 164 13.61 -7.69 10.71
N SER A 165 13.31 -6.60 10.01
CA SER A 165 13.40 -5.27 10.57
C SER A 165 12.09 -4.81 11.19
N VAL A 166 12.19 -3.83 12.09
CA VAL A 166 11.05 -3.23 12.77
C VAL A 166 11.05 -1.73 12.52
N VAL A 167 9.92 -1.20 12.10
CA VAL A 167 9.65 0.24 12.09
C VAL A 167 8.78 0.56 13.30
N ALA A 168 9.30 1.36 14.23
CA ALA A 168 8.55 1.74 15.42
C ALA A 168 7.31 2.58 15.08
N ALA A 169 6.29 2.52 15.93
CA ALA A 169 5.06 3.28 15.76
C ALA A 169 5.32 4.79 15.59
N GLY A 170 4.56 5.45 14.71
CA GLY A 170 4.68 6.89 14.44
C GLY A 170 5.93 7.33 13.69
N SER A 171 6.73 6.40 13.18
CA SER A 171 7.97 6.71 12.46
C SER A 171 7.72 7.12 11.01
N VAL A 172 8.56 8.00 10.46
CA VAL A 172 8.56 8.37 9.04
C VAL A 172 9.85 7.90 8.39
N VAL A 173 9.76 6.84 7.60
CA VAL A 173 10.91 6.22 6.94
C VAL A 173 11.15 6.90 5.59
N THR A 174 12.25 7.65 5.51
CA THR A 174 12.65 8.45 4.34
C THR A 174 13.88 7.88 3.62
N LYS A 175 14.53 6.86 4.21
CA LYS A 175 15.73 6.19 3.68
C LYS A 175 15.59 4.69 3.90
N SER A 176 16.25 3.91 3.06
CA SER A 176 16.26 2.44 3.19
C SER A 176 16.83 1.98 4.54
N VAL A 177 16.25 0.90 5.06
CA VAL A 177 16.55 0.31 6.37
C VAL A 177 17.30 -1.01 6.14
N PRO A 178 18.46 -1.22 6.75
CA PRO A 178 19.16 -2.51 6.69
C PRO A 178 18.36 -3.64 7.31
N SER A 179 18.66 -4.88 6.95
CA SER A 179 18.06 -6.06 7.60
C SER A 179 18.41 -6.13 9.08
N ASN A 180 17.59 -6.82 9.86
CA ASN A 180 17.79 -7.06 11.30
C ASN A 180 17.93 -5.77 12.13
N THR A 181 17.15 -4.74 11.79
CA THR A 181 17.28 -3.40 12.37
C THR A 181 15.96 -2.89 12.93
N VAL A 182 16.01 -2.15 14.02
CA VAL A 182 14.87 -1.34 14.50
C VAL A 182 15.13 0.10 14.16
N VAL A 183 14.18 0.77 13.50
CA VAL A 183 14.21 2.21 13.22
C VAL A 183 13.08 2.92 13.91
N ALA A 184 13.32 4.15 14.36
CA ALA A 184 12.32 4.99 15.04
C ALA A 184 12.51 6.47 14.72
N GLY A 185 11.43 7.24 14.81
CA GLY A 185 11.43 8.71 14.74
C GLY A 185 10.99 9.29 13.38
N ASN A 186 11.06 10.63 13.29
CA ASN A 186 10.76 11.40 12.06
C ASN A 186 11.87 12.46 11.86
N PRO A 187 12.77 12.29 10.85
CA PRO A 187 12.92 11.09 10.06
C PRO A 187 13.40 9.89 10.89
N ALA A 188 13.01 8.66 10.49
CA ALA A 188 13.41 7.45 11.18
C ALA A 188 14.91 7.20 11.08
N VAL A 189 15.51 6.82 12.20
CA VAL A 189 16.94 6.46 12.32
C VAL A 189 17.07 5.09 13.00
N VAL A 190 18.18 4.42 12.77
CA VAL A 190 18.50 3.14 13.44
C VAL A 190 18.65 3.37 14.94
N VAL A 191 17.87 2.62 15.74
CA VAL A 191 17.93 2.65 17.22
C VAL A 191 18.44 1.34 17.81
N LYS A 192 18.38 0.25 17.04
CA LYS A 192 18.87 -1.06 17.46
C LYS A 192 19.18 -1.93 16.25
N THR A 193 20.13 -2.84 16.37
CA THR A 193 20.40 -3.95 15.45
C THR A 193 20.32 -5.25 16.23
N PHE A 194 19.71 -6.31 15.63
CA PHE A 194 19.58 -7.66 16.23
C PHE A 194 20.82 -8.51 16.02
#